data_bb7aa4274b954beeee210903c394d641
#
_entry.id   bb7aa4274b954beeee210903c394d641
#
_cell.length_a   1.000
_cell.length_b   1.000
_cell.length_c   1.000
_cell.angle_alpha   90.00
_cell.angle_beta   90.00
_cell.angle_gamma   90.00
#
_symmetry.space_group_name_H-M   'P 1'
#
loop_
_entity.id
_entity.type
_entity.pdbx_description
1 polymer ?
#
loop_
_entity_poly.entity_id
_entity_poly.type
_entity_poly.pdbx_seq_one_letter_code
_entity_poly.pdbx_strand_id
1 'polypeptide(L)'
;MQISTKFTIAIHLLAAIAYFSEGYRVTSEFLAGSIGTNPVIVRGVMLKLRGAGLIETKRGPGSIRLLRPLSAITFLDVYRAVETGSGKALFHFHEHPNPQCPVGRNIHRSLDGMLLDIQQRFEADLASHTVADVLNRIHACARKEASPAATSAKASEDIQAPKKG
;
A
#
# COMPACT_ATOMS: atom_id res chain seq x y z
N MET A 1 5.94 11.19 -11.96
CA MET A 1 5.97 9.77 -11.53
C MET A 1 4.83 9.55 -10.55
N GLN A 2 4.04 8.52 -10.72
CA GLN A 2 2.91 8.20 -9.85
C GLN A 2 3.15 6.83 -9.23
N ILE A 3 3.11 6.75 -7.90
CA ILE A 3 3.09 5.46 -7.20
C ILE A 3 1.77 4.77 -7.59
N SER A 4 1.85 3.51 -8.01
CA SER A 4 0.68 2.80 -8.51
C SER A 4 -0.29 2.44 -7.36
N THR A 5 -1.57 2.28 -7.68
CA THR A 5 -2.57 1.78 -6.71
C THR A 5 -2.20 0.40 -6.14
N LYS A 6 -1.28 -0.32 -6.77
CA LYS A 6 -0.77 -1.61 -6.27
C LYS A 6 -0.11 -1.49 -4.89
N PHE A 7 0.52 -0.35 -4.59
CA PHE A 7 1.12 -0.09 -3.29
C PHE A 7 0.07 -0.07 -2.17
N THR A 8 -0.99 0.72 -2.33
CA THR A 8 -2.06 0.79 -1.33
C THR A 8 -2.89 -0.50 -1.26
N ILE A 9 -3.12 -1.17 -2.40
CA ILE A 9 -3.73 -2.51 -2.45
C ILE A 9 -2.89 -3.52 -1.68
N ALA A 10 -1.56 -3.48 -1.79
CA ALA A 10 -0.66 -4.40 -1.10
C ALA A 10 -0.69 -4.20 0.43
N ILE A 11 -0.70 -2.94 0.90
CA ILE A 11 -0.84 -2.62 2.33
C ILE A 11 -2.18 -3.10 2.86
N HIS A 12 -3.30 -2.82 2.14
CA HIS A 12 -4.64 -3.29 2.50
C HIS A 12 -4.68 -4.82 2.59
N LEU A 13 -4.10 -5.51 1.60
CA LEU A 13 -4.03 -6.97 1.55
C LEU A 13 -3.29 -7.54 2.77
N LEU A 14 -2.11 -7.02 3.12
CA LEU A 14 -1.34 -7.47 4.27
C LEU A 14 -2.09 -7.22 5.60
N ALA A 15 -2.71 -6.06 5.74
CA ALA A 15 -3.52 -5.72 6.91
C ALA A 15 -4.73 -6.65 7.03
N ALA A 16 -5.45 -6.92 5.92
CA ALA A 16 -6.60 -7.81 5.89
C ALA A 16 -6.24 -9.27 6.21
N ILE A 17 -5.09 -9.77 5.69
CA ILE A 17 -4.59 -11.10 6.03
C ILE A 17 -4.40 -11.22 7.54
N ALA A 18 -3.78 -10.24 8.19
CA ALA A 18 -3.55 -10.27 9.64
C ALA A 18 -4.85 -10.12 10.42
N TYR A 19 -5.71 -9.20 10.01
CA TYR A 19 -6.98 -8.92 10.70
C TYR A 19 -7.92 -10.13 10.73
N PHE A 20 -7.99 -10.86 9.61
CA PHE A 20 -8.90 -11.99 9.44
C PHE A 20 -8.24 -13.35 9.63
N SER A 21 -6.96 -13.40 10.05
CA SER A 21 -6.21 -14.66 10.24
C SER A 21 -6.85 -15.59 11.25
N GLU A 22 -7.55 -15.05 12.24
CA GLU A 22 -8.28 -15.80 13.26
C GLU A 22 -9.77 -15.85 12.90
N GLY A 23 -10.24 -17.01 12.43
CA GLY A 23 -11.67 -17.27 12.21
C GLY A 23 -12.18 -17.15 10.78
N TYR A 24 -11.38 -16.66 9.84
CA TYR A 24 -11.76 -16.54 8.43
C TYR A 24 -10.79 -17.26 7.50
N ARG A 25 -11.35 -17.87 6.46
CA ARG A 25 -10.56 -18.40 5.37
C ARG A 25 -10.21 -17.28 4.38
N VAL A 26 -9.00 -16.75 4.47
CA VAL A 26 -8.55 -15.66 3.61
C VAL A 26 -8.18 -16.20 2.22
N THR A 27 -8.97 -15.83 1.20
CA THR A 27 -8.75 -16.17 -0.21
C THR A 27 -8.58 -14.91 -1.05
N SER A 28 -8.14 -15.06 -2.30
CA SER A 28 -8.02 -13.92 -3.23
C SER A 28 -9.37 -13.27 -3.53
N GLU A 29 -10.45 -14.04 -3.55
CA GLU A 29 -11.82 -13.57 -3.74
C GLU A 29 -12.31 -12.77 -2.53
N PHE A 30 -12.06 -13.28 -1.32
CA PHE A 30 -12.36 -12.59 -0.08
C PHE A 30 -11.63 -11.25 0.00
N LEU A 31 -10.32 -11.23 -0.30
CA LEU A 31 -9.51 -10.02 -0.31
C LEU A 31 -9.96 -9.03 -1.39
N ALA A 32 -10.35 -9.53 -2.57
CA ALA A 32 -10.87 -8.68 -3.64
C ALA A 32 -12.18 -7.99 -3.24
N GLY A 33 -13.06 -8.69 -2.52
CA GLY A 33 -14.27 -8.11 -1.94
C GLY A 33 -13.97 -7.02 -0.91
N SER A 34 -13.02 -7.27 0.00
CA SER A 34 -12.59 -6.28 1.00
C SER A 34 -11.94 -5.04 0.37
N ILE A 35 -11.13 -5.22 -0.67
CA ILE A 35 -10.40 -4.12 -1.35
C ILE A 35 -11.32 -3.37 -2.35
N GLY A 36 -12.41 -3.99 -2.80
CA GLY A 36 -13.29 -3.42 -3.83
C GLY A 36 -12.64 -3.44 -5.22
N THR A 37 -11.91 -4.51 -5.57
CA THR A 37 -11.18 -4.62 -6.83
C THR A 37 -11.32 -5.99 -7.47
N ASN A 38 -10.82 -6.13 -8.71
CA ASN A 38 -10.85 -7.40 -9.43
C ASN A 38 -9.88 -8.43 -8.78
N PRO A 39 -10.30 -9.69 -8.55
CA PRO A 39 -9.45 -10.76 -8.06
C PRO A 39 -8.17 -11.00 -8.87
N VAL A 40 -8.17 -10.70 -10.17
CA VAL A 40 -6.96 -10.81 -11.02
C VAL A 40 -5.88 -9.82 -10.57
N ILE A 41 -6.28 -8.58 -10.22
CA ILE A 41 -5.37 -7.55 -9.69
C ILE A 41 -4.80 -8.01 -8.35
N VAL A 42 -5.67 -8.53 -7.46
CA VAL A 42 -5.26 -9.06 -6.15
C VAL A 42 -4.25 -10.18 -6.31
N ARG A 43 -4.50 -11.16 -7.19
CA ARG A 43 -3.55 -12.25 -7.46
C ARG A 43 -2.21 -11.75 -8.01
N GLY A 44 -2.23 -10.73 -8.87
CA GLY A 44 -1.02 -10.08 -9.38
C GLY A 44 -0.19 -9.43 -8.27
N VAL A 45 -0.83 -8.73 -7.33
CA VAL A 45 -0.17 -8.15 -6.16
C VAL A 45 0.33 -9.24 -5.21
N MET A 46 -0.47 -10.28 -4.93
CA MET A 46 -0.07 -11.43 -4.11
C MET A 46 1.16 -12.14 -4.67
N LEU A 47 1.26 -12.30 -6.00
CA LEU A 47 2.43 -12.90 -6.64
C LEU A 47 3.70 -12.11 -6.33
N LYS A 48 3.63 -10.79 -6.37
CA LYS A 48 4.75 -9.89 -6.05
C LYS A 48 5.12 -9.96 -4.57
N LEU A 49 4.14 -9.90 -3.66
CA LEU A 49 4.37 -10.02 -2.22
C LEU A 49 4.96 -11.38 -1.84
N ARG A 50 4.52 -12.47 -2.50
CA ARG A 50 5.09 -13.81 -2.34
C ARG A 50 6.54 -13.86 -2.84
N GLY A 51 6.82 -13.27 -3.99
CA GLY A 51 8.19 -13.18 -4.54
C GLY A 51 9.14 -12.40 -3.63
N ALA A 52 8.62 -11.42 -2.88
CA ALA A 52 9.37 -10.66 -1.88
C ALA A 52 9.44 -11.36 -0.50
N GLY A 53 8.87 -12.57 -0.33
CA GLY A 53 8.89 -13.30 0.93
C GLY A 53 8.06 -12.67 2.05
N LEU A 54 7.01 -11.91 1.70
CA LEU A 54 6.12 -11.27 2.68
C LEU A 54 4.92 -12.15 3.03
N ILE A 55 4.43 -12.92 2.06
CA ILE A 55 3.31 -13.84 2.24
C ILE A 55 3.64 -15.23 1.67
N GLU A 56 2.92 -16.23 2.15
CA GLU A 56 2.89 -17.56 1.59
C GLU A 56 1.46 -17.91 1.16
N THR A 57 1.33 -18.64 0.05
CA THR A 57 0.06 -19.18 -0.44
C THR A 57 0.19 -20.69 -0.57
N LYS A 58 -0.68 -21.47 0.07
CA LYS A 58 -0.71 -22.92 -0.09
C LYS A 58 -1.58 -23.31 -1.28
N ARG A 59 -1.20 -24.36 -2.03
CA ARG A 59 -2.05 -24.97 -3.06
C ARG A 59 -3.27 -25.62 -2.41
N GLY A 60 -4.41 -25.53 -3.06
CA GLY A 60 -5.69 -26.08 -2.58
C GLY A 60 -6.50 -25.10 -1.73
N PRO A 61 -7.40 -25.59 -0.89
CA PRO A 61 -8.24 -24.73 -0.04
C PRO A 61 -7.48 -24.03 1.10
N GLY A 62 -6.17 -23.78 0.90
CA GLY A 62 -5.30 -23.16 1.87
C GLY A 62 -5.55 -21.66 2.05
N SER A 63 -5.27 -21.19 3.23
CA SER A 63 -5.26 -19.77 3.57
C SER A 63 -3.95 -19.13 3.14
N ILE A 64 -4.03 -17.84 2.85
CA ILE A 64 -2.87 -16.97 2.67
C ILE A 64 -2.38 -16.61 4.07
N ARG A 65 -1.06 -16.65 4.31
CA ARG A 65 -0.47 -16.27 5.59
C ARG A 65 0.72 -15.35 5.43
N LEU A 66 0.98 -14.55 6.44
CA LEU A 66 2.18 -13.74 6.55
C LEU A 66 3.39 -14.62 6.88
N LEU A 67 4.54 -14.30 6.27
CA LEU A 67 5.83 -14.94 6.59
C LEU A 67 6.63 -14.17 7.65
N ARG A 68 6.29 -12.89 7.86
CA ARG A 68 6.89 -12.02 8.88
C ARG A 68 5.78 -11.30 9.64
N PRO A 69 5.99 -10.93 10.93
CA PRO A 69 5.03 -10.10 11.66
C PRO A 69 4.91 -8.72 10.97
N LEU A 70 3.71 -8.12 11.01
CA LEU A 70 3.45 -6.83 10.37
C LEU A 70 4.35 -5.70 10.88
N SER A 71 4.85 -5.79 12.12
CA SER A 71 5.82 -4.85 12.71
C SER A 71 7.20 -4.94 12.07
N ALA A 72 7.51 -6.04 11.38
CA ALA A 72 8.75 -6.24 10.62
C ALA A 72 8.56 -6.04 9.10
N ILE A 73 7.38 -5.60 8.67
CA ILE A 73 7.09 -5.28 7.26
C ILE A 73 6.92 -3.77 7.16
N THR A 74 7.93 -3.10 6.58
CA THR A 74 7.90 -1.66 6.37
C THR A 74 7.18 -1.28 5.07
N PHE A 75 6.77 -0.04 4.94
CA PHE A 75 6.25 0.49 3.68
C PHE A 75 7.30 0.41 2.57
N LEU A 76 8.59 0.52 2.90
CA LEU A 76 9.68 0.34 1.94
C LEU A 76 9.73 -1.09 1.40
N ASP A 77 9.53 -2.12 2.26
CA ASP A 77 9.44 -3.51 1.82
C ASP A 77 8.30 -3.70 0.82
N VAL A 78 7.13 -3.14 1.13
CA VAL A 78 5.95 -3.22 0.26
C VAL A 78 6.20 -2.48 -1.05
N TYR A 79 6.75 -1.26 -0.99
CA TYR A 79 7.09 -0.45 -2.17
C TYR A 79 8.03 -1.23 -3.10
N ARG A 80 9.12 -1.76 -2.54
CA ARG A 80 10.10 -2.54 -3.30
C ARG A 80 9.51 -3.83 -3.90
N ALA A 81 8.52 -4.44 -3.24
CA ALA A 81 7.85 -5.62 -3.74
C ALA A 81 6.96 -5.34 -4.94
N VAL A 82 6.19 -4.23 -4.94
CA VAL A 82 5.13 -4.00 -5.93
C VAL A 82 5.51 -3.04 -7.04
N GLU A 83 6.38 -2.07 -6.78
CA GLU A 83 6.80 -1.03 -7.73
C GLU A 83 8.04 -1.42 -8.55
N THR A 84 8.45 -2.69 -8.53
CA THR A 84 9.54 -3.21 -9.35
C THR A 84 9.19 -3.15 -10.85
N GLY A 85 9.30 -1.98 -11.42
CA GLY A 85 9.42 -1.73 -12.85
C GLY A 85 10.78 -1.10 -13.09
N SER A 86 11.59 -1.70 -13.95
CA SER A 86 12.75 -1.14 -14.65
C SER A 86 13.56 -0.04 -13.92
N GLY A 87 14.24 -0.38 -12.85
CA GLY A 87 15.23 0.51 -12.25
C GLY A 87 14.84 0.99 -10.85
N LYS A 88 15.76 0.85 -9.93
CA LYS A 88 15.63 1.25 -8.51
C LYS A 88 15.58 2.77 -8.31
N ALA A 89 15.68 3.56 -9.37
CA ALA A 89 15.72 5.01 -9.29
C ALA A 89 14.34 5.63 -9.48
N LEU A 90 13.97 6.55 -8.57
CA LEU A 90 12.76 7.36 -8.68
C LEU A 90 12.82 8.32 -9.87
N PHE A 91 14.01 8.78 -10.20
CA PHE A 91 14.26 9.75 -11.22
C PHE A 91 15.07 9.13 -12.35
N HIS A 92 14.69 9.44 -13.58
CA HIS A 92 15.43 9.08 -14.77
C HIS A 92 15.91 10.35 -15.45
N PHE A 93 17.16 10.34 -15.89
CA PHE A 93 17.69 11.43 -16.68
C PHE A 93 17.21 11.32 -18.14
N HIS A 94 16.95 12.46 -18.77
CA HIS A 94 16.74 12.50 -20.22
C HIS A 94 18.02 12.12 -20.95
N GLU A 95 17.86 11.41 -22.06
CA GLU A 95 18.98 10.95 -22.86
C GLU A 95 19.53 12.09 -23.75
N HIS A 96 20.83 12.07 -24.00
CA HIS A 96 21.51 12.91 -24.99
C HIS A 96 21.36 14.44 -24.84
N PRO A 97 21.68 15.03 -23.67
CA PRO A 97 21.75 16.47 -23.56
C PRO A 97 22.86 17.01 -24.48
N ASN A 98 22.63 18.19 -25.11
CA ASN A 98 23.56 18.77 -26.03
C ASN A 98 24.93 19.08 -25.38
N PRO A 99 26.03 18.40 -25.75
CA PRO A 99 27.34 18.59 -25.14
C PRO A 99 27.99 19.93 -25.49
N GLN A 100 27.53 20.60 -26.54
CA GLN A 100 28.01 21.93 -26.93
C GLN A 100 27.39 23.06 -26.11
N CYS A 101 26.25 22.79 -25.48
CA CYS A 101 25.59 23.70 -24.54
C CYS A 101 26.23 23.57 -23.14
N PRO A 102 26.68 24.65 -22.49
CA PRO A 102 27.23 24.59 -21.14
C PRO A 102 26.26 24.00 -20.11
N VAL A 103 24.95 24.25 -20.25
CA VAL A 103 23.90 23.68 -19.42
C VAL A 103 23.75 22.17 -19.72
N GLY A 104 23.58 21.80 -20.97
CA GLY A 104 23.41 20.40 -21.39
C GLY A 104 24.55 19.50 -20.95
N ARG A 105 25.78 19.99 -21.09
CA ARG A 105 27.01 19.27 -20.69
C ARG A 105 27.08 18.98 -19.18
N ASN A 106 26.51 19.85 -18.34
CA ASN A 106 26.65 19.77 -16.89
C ASN A 106 25.37 19.36 -16.14
N ILE A 107 24.19 19.32 -16.80
CA ILE A 107 22.90 19.15 -16.15
C ILE A 107 22.83 17.86 -15.32
N HIS A 108 23.26 16.72 -15.85
CA HIS A 108 23.21 15.44 -15.13
C HIS A 108 24.07 15.48 -13.88
N ARG A 109 25.31 15.93 -13.97
CA ARG A 109 26.21 16.05 -12.82
C ARG A 109 25.66 16.98 -11.74
N SER A 110 25.00 18.06 -12.15
CA SER A 110 24.43 19.05 -11.23
C SER A 110 23.19 18.53 -10.52
N LEU A 111 22.42 17.62 -11.12
CA LEU A 111 21.19 17.07 -10.54
C LEU A 111 21.42 15.78 -9.76
N ASP A 112 22.43 14.98 -10.11
CA ASP A 112 22.61 13.61 -9.63
C ASP A 112 22.61 13.52 -8.11
N GLY A 113 23.43 14.29 -7.43
CA GLY A 113 23.49 14.31 -5.96
C GLY A 113 22.20 14.76 -5.29
N MET A 114 21.53 15.76 -5.88
CA MET A 114 20.26 16.28 -5.33
C MET A 114 19.13 15.25 -5.46
N LEU A 115 19.03 14.58 -6.59
CA LEU A 115 17.99 13.56 -6.84
C LEU A 115 18.25 12.30 -6.03
N LEU A 116 19.51 11.93 -5.84
CA LEU A 116 19.89 10.81 -4.95
C LEU A 116 19.51 11.09 -3.50
N ASP A 117 19.76 12.30 -3.00
CA ASP A 117 19.40 12.70 -1.63
C ASP A 117 17.86 12.67 -1.43
N ILE A 118 17.09 13.17 -2.39
CA ILE A 118 15.62 13.10 -2.36
C ILE A 118 15.15 11.64 -2.31
N GLN A 119 15.72 10.77 -3.14
CA GLN A 119 15.38 9.34 -3.14
C GLN A 119 15.68 8.69 -1.81
N GLN A 120 16.85 8.96 -1.22
CA GLN A 120 17.23 8.39 0.07
C GLN A 120 16.30 8.83 1.21
N ARG A 121 15.90 10.11 1.23
CA ARG A 121 14.91 10.60 2.22
C ARG A 121 13.55 9.95 2.03
N PHE A 122 13.08 9.82 0.80
CA PHE A 122 11.83 9.12 0.50
C PHE A 122 11.86 7.65 0.95
N GLU A 123 12.94 6.93 0.66
CA GLU A 123 13.09 5.54 1.11
C GLU A 123 13.21 5.43 2.63
N ALA A 124 13.90 6.36 3.29
CA ALA A 124 14.00 6.40 4.74
C ALA A 124 12.65 6.66 5.41
N ASP A 125 11.84 7.55 4.84
CA ASP A 125 10.48 7.81 5.32
C ASP A 125 9.60 6.56 5.19
N LEU A 126 9.61 5.90 4.03
CA LEU A 126 8.90 4.63 3.84
C LEU A 126 9.38 3.53 4.81
N ALA A 127 10.66 3.51 5.15
CA ALA A 127 11.21 2.53 6.10
C ALA A 127 10.78 2.80 7.55
N SER A 128 10.40 4.04 7.88
CA SER A 128 9.96 4.43 9.23
C SER A 128 8.54 4.00 9.56
N HIS A 129 7.73 3.64 8.57
CA HIS A 129 6.35 3.20 8.73
C HIS A 129 6.22 1.70 8.54
N THR A 130 5.41 1.05 9.39
CA THR A 130 5.13 -0.39 9.31
C THR A 130 3.67 -0.67 8.93
N VAL A 131 3.40 -1.87 8.41
CA VAL A 131 2.02 -2.30 8.16
C VAL A 131 1.28 -2.52 9.49
N ALA A 132 1.99 -2.80 10.59
CA ALA A 132 1.40 -2.86 11.93
C ALA A 132 0.80 -1.52 12.37
N ASP A 133 1.42 -0.40 12.01
CA ASP A 133 0.89 0.94 12.32
C ASP A 133 -0.48 1.15 11.66
N VAL A 134 -0.65 0.67 10.42
CA VAL A 134 -1.94 0.71 9.71
C VAL A 134 -2.99 -0.13 10.43
N LEU A 135 -2.64 -1.37 10.79
CA LEU A 135 -3.56 -2.28 11.48
C LEU A 135 -3.99 -1.72 12.84
N ASN A 136 -3.07 -1.15 13.60
CA ASN A 136 -3.35 -0.49 14.88
C ASN A 136 -4.34 0.68 14.72
N ARG A 137 -4.19 1.49 13.67
CA ARG A 137 -5.13 2.56 13.35
C ARG A 137 -6.51 2.03 12.96
N ILE A 138 -6.57 0.94 12.17
CA ILE A 138 -7.84 0.28 11.82
C ILE A 138 -8.56 -0.19 13.08
N HIS A 139 -7.87 -0.86 14.01
CA HIS A 139 -8.45 -1.30 15.29
C HIS A 139 -8.96 -0.13 16.14
N ALA A 140 -8.23 0.99 16.13
CA ALA A 140 -8.65 2.19 16.86
C ALA A 140 -9.92 2.82 16.26
N CYS A 141 -10.04 2.87 14.91
CA CYS A 141 -11.22 3.35 14.22
C CYS A 141 -12.44 2.46 14.47
N ALA A 142 -12.27 1.13 14.31
CA ALA A 142 -13.35 0.17 14.53
C ALA A 142 -13.90 0.22 15.98
N ARG A 143 -13.03 0.42 16.98
CA ARG A 143 -13.47 0.61 18.38
C ARG A 143 -14.27 1.89 18.58
N LYS A 144 -13.93 2.98 17.89
CA LYS A 144 -14.71 4.23 17.97
C LYS A 144 -16.10 4.08 17.33
N GLU A 145 -16.20 3.35 16.21
CA GLU A 145 -17.45 3.09 15.52
C GLU A 145 -18.38 2.16 16.34
N ALA A 146 -17.82 1.21 17.10
CA ALA A 146 -18.56 0.32 18.00
C ALA A 146 -18.99 0.99 19.31
N SER A 147 -18.54 2.22 19.61
CA SER A 147 -18.93 2.95 20.82
C SER A 147 -20.34 3.52 20.68
N PRO A 148 -21.25 3.34 21.68
CA PRO A 148 -22.68 3.73 21.60
C PRO A 148 -22.92 5.24 21.33
N ALA A 149 -21.93 6.09 21.54
CA ALA A 149 -22.01 7.52 21.22
C ALA A 149 -22.08 7.80 19.69
N ALA A 150 -21.60 6.91 18.84
CA ALA A 150 -21.66 7.09 17.38
C ALA A 150 -23.02 6.70 16.77
N THR A 151 -23.77 5.84 17.44
CA THR A 151 -25.11 5.41 16.97
C THR A 151 -26.16 6.53 17.19
N SER A 152 -25.96 7.41 18.15
CA SER A 152 -26.88 8.55 18.43
C SER A 152 -26.80 9.67 17.36
N ALA A 153 -25.67 9.85 16.72
CA ALA A 153 -25.50 10.89 15.69
C ALA A 153 -26.15 10.53 14.35
N LYS A 154 -26.22 9.24 14.00
CA LYS A 154 -26.87 8.77 12.75
C LYS A 154 -28.39 8.73 12.84
N ALA A 155 -28.95 8.57 14.04
CA ALA A 155 -30.40 8.54 14.23
C ALA A 155 -31.06 9.94 14.16
N SER A 156 -30.30 11.01 14.23
CA SER A 156 -30.82 12.40 14.17
C SER A 156 -30.87 13.01 12.76
N GLU A 157 -30.21 12.40 11.78
CA GLU A 157 -30.23 12.89 10.38
C GLU A 157 -31.38 12.34 9.54
N ASP A 158 -32.03 11.24 9.95
CA ASP A 158 -33.12 10.61 9.19
C ASP A 158 -34.55 11.19 9.50
N ILE A 159 -34.66 12.27 10.30
CA ILE A 159 -35.96 12.83 10.71
C ILE A 159 -36.18 14.23 10.13
N GLN A 160 -35.87 14.47 8.86
CA GLN A 160 -36.33 15.69 8.18
C GLN A 160 -36.61 15.46 6.68
N ALA A 161 -37.68 14.72 6.38
CA ALA A 161 -38.33 14.77 5.09
C ALA A 161 -39.49 15.75 5.12
N PRO A 162 -39.60 16.76 4.25
CA PRO A 162 -40.69 17.70 4.25
C PRO A 162 -41.95 17.04 3.69
N LYS A 163 -43.04 17.08 4.47
CA LYS A 163 -44.40 16.84 3.94
C LYS A 163 -44.73 17.92 2.94
N LYS A 164 -44.92 17.56 1.69
CA LYS A 164 -45.63 18.40 0.70
C LYS A 164 -47.13 18.29 0.90
N GLY A 165 -47.75 19.44 1.09
CA GLY A 165 -49.16 19.64 0.82
C GLY A 165 -49.43 19.77 -0.71
#